data_030cdbe4661e123b27ae66af522387cf
#
_entry.id   030cdbe4661e123b27ae66af522387cf
#
_cell.length_a   1.000
_cell.length_b   1.000
_cell.length_c   1.000
_cell.angle_alpha   90.00
_cell.angle_beta   90.00
_cell.angle_gamma   90.00
#
_symmetry.space_group_name_H-M   'P 1'
#
loop_
_entity.id
_entity.type
_entity.pdbx_description
1 polymer ?
#
loop_
_entity_poly.entity_id
_entity_poly.type
_entity_poly.pdbx_seq_one_letter_code
_entity_poly.pdbx_strand_id
1 'polypeptide(L)'
;MPSADTEIEKWEKVSVNEMYLVSSLGRIKSLRKGRILNNSPRVNGYISVSLTFDDGSKKRFYVHRLVAEAFCGGVPKGMVVNHLNFIRNDNRAANLEVVAPYQNILYLKAAGRYADAGRNTPVGEKSPCSKLNEADVREIRERFSAGASKASLAIEYGVVQQQICNIVQRISWRHVA
;
A
#
# COMPACT_ATOMS: atom_id res chain seq x y z
N MET A 1 -25.14 4.85 27.68
CA MET A 1 -25.19 4.99 26.20
C MET A 1 -24.55 6.32 25.86
N PRO A 2 -23.33 6.42 25.32
CA PRO A 2 -22.82 7.70 24.86
C PRO A 2 -23.65 8.11 23.65
N SER A 3 -24.17 9.35 23.71
CA SER A 3 -24.87 10.02 22.63
C SER A 3 -23.99 10.00 21.38
N ALA A 4 -24.56 9.59 20.25
CA ALA A 4 -23.93 9.78 18.95
C ALA A 4 -23.78 11.31 18.76
N ASP A 5 -22.60 11.84 19.07
CA ASP A 5 -22.21 13.17 18.65
C ASP A 5 -22.32 13.19 17.12
N THR A 6 -23.34 13.86 16.65
CA THR A 6 -23.54 14.04 15.20
C THR A 6 -22.40 14.95 14.74
N GLU A 7 -21.35 14.32 14.23
CA GLU A 7 -20.16 15.03 13.73
C GLU A 7 -20.61 16.00 12.65
N ILE A 8 -20.51 17.32 12.94
CA ILE A 8 -20.93 18.36 12.00
C ILE A 8 -20.04 18.29 10.77
N GLU A 9 -20.63 17.99 9.62
CA GLU A 9 -19.89 17.89 8.37
C GLU A 9 -19.37 19.26 7.95
N LYS A 10 -18.04 19.34 7.80
CA LYS A 10 -17.33 20.52 7.29
C LYS A 10 -16.96 20.32 5.83
N TRP A 11 -16.93 21.42 5.07
CA TRP A 11 -16.59 21.41 3.64
C TRP A 11 -15.46 22.39 3.37
N GLU A 12 -14.42 21.91 2.65
CA GLU A 12 -13.26 22.69 2.24
C GLU A 12 -13.06 22.59 0.74
N LYS A 13 -12.41 23.60 0.14
CA LYS A 13 -12.03 23.54 -1.27
C LYS A 13 -10.96 22.48 -1.51
N VAL A 14 -11.09 21.75 -2.62
CA VAL A 14 -10.06 20.83 -3.05
C VAL A 14 -8.87 21.63 -3.60
N SER A 15 -7.69 21.52 -2.98
CA SER A 15 -6.48 22.30 -3.30
C SER A 15 -6.06 22.22 -4.77
N VAL A 16 -6.24 21.05 -5.40
CA VAL A 16 -5.87 20.83 -6.82
C VAL A 16 -6.93 21.32 -7.80
N ASN A 17 -8.15 21.61 -7.34
CA ASN A 17 -9.23 22.16 -8.19
C ASN A 17 -10.37 22.73 -7.35
N GLU A 18 -10.39 24.06 -7.20
CA GLU A 18 -11.34 24.78 -6.33
C GLU A 18 -12.80 24.71 -6.80
N MET A 19 -13.08 24.16 -7.99
CA MET A 19 -14.44 23.88 -8.47
C MET A 19 -15.08 22.68 -7.77
N TYR A 20 -14.37 22.08 -6.81
CA TYR A 20 -14.85 20.99 -5.99
C TYR A 20 -14.64 21.25 -4.51
N LEU A 21 -15.57 20.75 -3.70
CA LEU A 21 -15.47 20.71 -2.25
C LEU A 21 -15.25 19.27 -1.79
N VAL A 22 -14.44 19.11 -0.76
CA VAL A 22 -14.26 17.87 -0.02
C VAL A 22 -14.85 18.04 1.38
N SER A 23 -15.54 17.02 1.90
CA SER A 23 -16.09 17.06 3.24
C SER A 23 -15.24 16.29 4.24
N SER A 24 -15.36 16.66 5.52
CA SER A 24 -14.77 15.90 6.65
C SER A 24 -15.28 14.46 6.75
N LEU A 25 -16.42 14.15 6.11
CA LEU A 25 -17.01 12.80 6.04
C LEU A 25 -16.61 12.03 4.76
N GLY A 26 -15.68 12.54 3.93
CA GLY A 26 -15.20 11.86 2.74
C GLY A 26 -16.10 11.98 1.51
N ARG A 27 -17.00 12.96 1.47
CA ARG A 27 -17.83 13.25 0.30
C ARG A 27 -17.18 14.31 -0.58
N ILE A 28 -17.41 14.25 -1.90
CA ILE A 28 -16.91 15.24 -2.87
C ILE A 28 -18.10 15.90 -3.55
N LYS A 29 -18.16 17.23 -3.54
CA LYS A 29 -19.21 18.03 -4.19
C LYS A 29 -18.63 18.83 -5.36
N SER A 30 -19.29 18.79 -6.51
CA SER A 30 -18.96 19.66 -7.64
C SER A 30 -19.75 20.97 -7.52
N LEU A 31 -19.06 22.10 -7.51
CA LEU A 31 -19.68 23.42 -7.54
C LEU A 31 -20.34 23.70 -8.90
N ARG A 32 -19.73 23.24 -10.01
CA ARG A 32 -20.32 23.38 -11.35
C ARG A 32 -21.65 22.65 -11.49
N LYS A 33 -21.77 21.45 -10.89
CA LYS A 33 -22.97 20.61 -11.02
C LYS A 33 -23.91 20.75 -9.84
N GLY A 34 -23.52 21.48 -8.80
CA GLY A 34 -24.31 21.66 -7.56
C GLY A 34 -24.62 20.38 -6.78
N ARG A 35 -23.93 19.27 -7.07
CA ARG A 35 -24.24 17.96 -6.49
C ARG A 35 -23.03 17.21 -5.96
N ILE A 36 -23.27 16.28 -5.05
CA ILE A 36 -22.27 15.31 -4.57
C ILE A 36 -21.96 14.32 -5.69
N LEU A 37 -20.69 14.03 -5.89
CA LEU A 37 -20.23 13.07 -6.88
C LEU A 37 -20.31 11.65 -6.34
N ASN A 38 -20.64 10.70 -7.22
CA ASN A 38 -20.53 9.29 -6.91
C ASN A 38 -19.05 8.91 -6.88
N ASN A 39 -18.62 8.42 -5.74
CA ASN A 39 -17.29 7.90 -5.54
C ASN A 39 -17.26 6.42 -5.91
N SER A 40 -16.26 5.99 -6.68
CA SER A 40 -16.16 4.61 -7.13
C SER A 40 -15.10 3.85 -6.34
N PRO A 41 -15.44 2.70 -5.73
CA PRO A 41 -14.45 1.82 -5.13
C PRO A 41 -13.52 1.25 -6.22
N ARG A 42 -12.26 1.08 -5.88
CA ARG A 42 -11.27 0.41 -6.72
C ARG A 42 -11.08 -1.04 -6.26
N VAL A 43 -10.48 -1.86 -7.11
CA VAL A 43 -10.17 -3.26 -6.80
C VAL A 43 -9.37 -3.41 -5.50
N ASN A 44 -8.52 -2.41 -5.18
CA ASN A 44 -7.73 -2.38 -3.94
C ASN A 44 -8.51 -1.87 -2.71
N GLY A 45 -9.83 -1.63 -2.82
CA GLY A 45 -10.71 -1.18 -1.75
C GLY A 45 -10.69 0.33 -1.45
N TYR A 46 -9.80 1.10 -2.07
CA TYR A 46 -9.79 2.56 -1.91
C TYR A 46 -10.88 3.22 -2.77
N ILE A 47 -11.43 4.32 -2.25
CA ILE A 47 -12.39 5.15 -2.99
C ILE A 47 -11.64 6.19 -3.83
N SER A 48 -12.05 6.34 -5.08
CA SER A 48 -11.53 7.37 -5.99
C SER A 48 -12.63 8.18 -6.66
N VAL A 49 -12.28 9.41 -7.04
CA VAL A 49 -13.15 10.35 -7.77
C VAL A 49 -12.39 10.89 -8.98
N SER A 50 -13.11 11.15 -10.07
CA SER A 50 -12.57 11.84 -11.25
C SER A 50 -12.99 13.30 -11.21
N LEU A 51 -12.01 14.20 -11.20
CA LEU A 51 -12.22 15.64 -11.28
C LEU A 51 -11.95 16.12 -12.71
N THR A 52 -12.82 16.98 -13.24
CA THR A 52 -12.66 17.60 -14.55
C THR A 52 -12.09 19.00 -14.36
N PHE A 53 -11.04 19.31 -15.09
CA PHE A 53 -10.36 20.62 -15.08
C PHE A 53 -10.94 21.55 -16.16
N ASP A 54 -10.53 22.82 -16.15
CA ASP A 54 -11.04 23.83 -17.07
C ASP A 54 -10.67 23.57 -18.53
N ASP A 55 -9.54 22.90 -18.75
CA ASP A 55 -9.08 22.42 -20.06
C ASP A 55 -9.86 21.20 -20.57
N GLY A 56 -10.88 20.73 -19.85
CA GLY A 56 -11.66 19.53 -20.16
C GLY A 56 -10.97 18.23 -19.74
N SER A 57 -9.73 18.27 -19.29
CA SER A 57 -9.02 17.07 -18.85
C SER A 57 -9.66 16.46 -17.60
N LYS A 58 -9.54 15.15 -17.45
CA LYS A 58 -10.05 14.42 -16.26
C LYS A 58 -8.90 13.73 -15.56
N LYS A 59 -8.70 14.05 -14.29
CA LYS A 59 -7.72 13.37 -13.45
C LYS A 59 -8.42 12.67 -12.30
N ARG A 60 -7.87 11.51 -11.91
CA ARG A 60 -8.42 10.68 -10.85
C ARG A 60 -7.62 10.85 -9.56
N PHE A 61 -8.34 11.03 -8.47
CA PHE A 61 -7.76 11.23 -7.14
C PHE A 61 -8.34 10.24 -6.16
N TYR A 62 -7.56 9.83 -5.18
CA TYR A 62 -8.05 9.07 -4.04
C TYR A 62 -8.72 10.01 -3.04
N VAL A 63 -9.92 9.66 -2.57
CA VAL A 63 -10.71 10.51 -1.67
C VAL A 63 -10.00 10.72 -0.34
N HIS A 64 -9.43 9.67 0.28
CA HIS A 64 -8.69 9.80 1.54
C HIS A 64 -7.53 10.83 1.45
N ARG A 65 -6.87 10.94 0.29
CA ARG A 65 -5.81 11.94 0.12
C ARG A 65 -6.36 13.37 0.04
N LEU A 66 -7.49 13.57 -0.64
CA LEU A 66 -8.15 14.88 -0.69
C LEU A 66 -8.66 15.31 0.68
N VAL A 67 -9.20 14.38 1.47
CA VAL A 67 -9.63 14.62 2.85
C VAL A 67 -8.43 14.94 3.74
N ALA A 68 -7.37 14.16 3.66
CA ALA A 68 -6.17 14.38 4.47
C ALA A 68 -5.48 15.71 4.13
N GLU A 69 -5.50 16.10 2.86
CA GLU A 69 -4.98 17.39 2.41
C GLU A 69 -5.75 18.57 3.04
N ALA A 70 -7.09 18.46 3.13
CA ALA A 70 -7.93 19.52 3.64
C ALA A 70 -8.05 19.54 5.17
N PHE A 71 -8.04 18.39 5.83
CA PHE A 71 -8.42 18.29 7.25
C PHE A 71 -7.35 17.68 8.17
N CYS A 72 -6.29 17.09 7.62
CA CYS A 72 -5.21 16.45 8.42
C CYS A 72 -3.87 17.19 8.29
N GLY A 73 -3.88 18.48 7.92
CA GLY A 73 -2.67 19.32 7.81
C GLY A 73 -1.86 19.10 6.52
N GLY A 74 -2.47 18.51 5.49
CA GLY A 74 -1.81 18.22 4.21
C GLY A 74 -1.10 16.87 4.16
N VAL A 75 -0.65 16.48 2.96
CA VAL A 75 0.10 15.22 2.74
C VAL A 75 1.46 15.53 2.12
N PRO A 76 2.49 15.82 2.91
CA PRO A 76 3.83 16.13 2.42
C PRO A 76 4.41 15.02 1.53
N LYS A 77 5.35 15.40 0.64
CA LYS A 77 6.03 14.43 -0.21
C LYS A 77 6.70 13.35 0.64
N GLY A 78 6.48 12.10 0.28
CA GLY A 78 7.03 10.94 1.01
C GLY A 78 6.15 10.44 2.15
N MET A 79 5.11 11.19 2.57
CA MET A 79 4.15 10.73 3.57
C MET A 79 3.01 9.92 2.95
N VAL A 80 2.40 9.08 3.76
CA VAL A 80 1.24 8.26 3.40
C VAL A 80 0.06 8.56 4.32
N VAL A 81 -1.16 8.31 3.81
CA VAL A 81 -2.38 8.43 4.60
C VAL A 81 -2.74 7.04 5.13
N ASN A 82 -2.78 6.90 6.44
CA ASN A 82 -3.21 5.70 7.14
C ASN A 82 -4.70 5.79 7.49
N HIS A 83 -5.42 4.65 7.43
CA HIS A 83 -6.77 4.51 7.98
C HIS A 83 -6.66 3.87 9.35
N LEU A 84 -7.04 4.60 10.41
CA LEU A 84 -6.88 4.16 11.80
C LEU A 84 -7.64 2.85 12.08
N ASN A 85 -8.82 2.68 11.49
CA ASN A 85 -9.61 1.45 11.60
C ASN A 85 -9.27 0.38 10.55
N PHE A 86 -8.27 0.61 9.68
CA PHE A 86 -7.86 -0.25 8.56
C PHE A 86 -8.94 -0.49 7.50
N ILE A 87 -10.02 0.32 7.47
CA ILE A 87 -11.10 0.24 6.48
C ILE A 87 -10.85 1.28 5.39
N ARG A 88 -10.37 0.83 4.21
CA ARG A 88 -9.90 1.69 3.10
C ARG A 88 -10.98 2.56 2.45
N ASN A 89 -12.25 2.28 2.68
CA ASN A 89 -13.37 3.07 2.19
C ASN A 89 -13.98 4.01 3.24
N ASP A 90 -13.51 3.97 4.48
CA ASP A 90 -13.90 4.92 5.53
C ASP A 90 -12.98 6.14 5.50
N ASN A 91 -13.36 7.13 4.69
CA ASN A 91 -12.55 8.31 4.42
C ASN A 91 -12.92 9.51 5.30
N ARG A 92 -13.57 9.31 6.46
CA ARG A 92 -13.80 10.38 7.43
C ARG A 92 -12.47 10.93 7.94
N ALA A 93 -12.36 12.26 8.09
CA ALA A 93 -11.14 12.90 8.55
C ALA A 93 -10.65 12.36 9.91
N ALA A 94 -11.58 12.10 10.84
CA ALA A 94 -11.29 11.53 12.16
C ALA A 94 -10.68 10.11 12.09
N ASN A 95 -10.82 9.40 10.96
CA ASN A 95 -10.25 8.07 10.72
C ASN A 95 -8.94 8.11 9.93
N LEU A 96 -8.46 9.29 9.54
CA LEU A 96 -7.27 9.44 8.70
C LEU A 96 -6.12 10.07 9.48
N GLU A 97 -4.93 9.56 9.26
CA GLU A 97 -3.69 10.08 9.83
C GLU A 97 -2.60 10.12 8.76
N VAL A 98 -1.83 11.22 8.72
CA VAL A 98 -0.71 11.38 7.80
C VAL A 98 0.57 10.96 8.52
N VAL A 99 1.21 9.89 8.04
CA VAL A 99 2.36 9.27 8.71
C VAL A 99 3.49 8.95 7.75
N ALA A 100 4.68 8.76 8.29
CA ALA A 100 5.78 8.20 7.51
C ALA A 100 5.48 6.74 7.12
N PRO A 101 5.94 6.27 5.93
CA PRO A 101 5.70 4.90 5.48
C PRO A 101 6.11 3.84 6.51
N TYR A 102 7.20 4.08 7.22
CA TYR A 102 7.68 3.17 8.27
C TYR A 102 6.68 3.06 9.45
N GLN A 103 6.11 4.18 9.89
CA GLN A 103 5.10 4.19 10.96
C GLN A 103 3.85 3.41 10.56
N ASN A 104 3.40 3.55 9.30
CA ASN A 104 2.28 2.77 8.78
C ASN A 104 2.54 1.25 8.86
N ILE A 105 3.78 0.83 8.58
CA ILE A 105 4.19 -0.58 8.75
C ILE A 105 4.13 -1.00 10.22
N LEU A 106 4.56 -0.14 11.15
CA LEU A 106 4.49 -0.44 12.59
C LEU A 106 3.04 -0.60 13.07
N TYR A 107 2.12 0.24 12.61
CA TYR A 107 0.69 0.10 12.92
C TYR A 107 0.12 -1.23 12.42
N LEU A 108 0.47 -1.65 11.20
CA LEU A 108 0.07 -2.94 10.66
C LEU A 108 0.64 -4.12 11.48
N LYS A 109 1.89 -4.01 11.93
CA LYS A 109 2.53 -5.01 12.79
C LYS A 109 1.85 -5.11 14.15
N ALA A 110 1.62 -3.96 14.81
CA ALA A 110 0.96 -3.90 16.11
C ALA A 110 -0.47 -4.46 16.07
N ALA A 111 -1.18 -4.25 14.96
CA ALA A 111 -2.51 -4.79 14.73
C ALA A 111 -2.52 -6.28 14.28
N GLY A 112 -1.36 -6.94 14.20
CA GLY A 112 -1.26 -8.32 13.70
C GLY A 112 -1.56 -8.49 12.22
N ARG A 113 -1.73 -7.39 11.46
CA ARG A 113 -2.14 -7.39 10.04
C ARG A 113 -0.97 -7.37 9.06
N TYR A 114 0.25 -7.17 9.54
CA TYR A 114 1.43 -7.13 8.68
C TYR A 114 1.72 -8.47 7.99
N ALA A 115 1.37 -9.57 8.63
CA ALA A 115 1.54 -10.91 8.07
C ALA A 115 0.64 -11.17 6.85
N ASP A 116 -0.47 -10.44 6.71
CA ASP A 116 -1.40 -10.63 5.59
C ASP A 116 -0.99 -9.85 4.33
N ALA A 117 -0.16 -8.82 4.48
CA ALA A 117 0.33 -8.02 3.35
C ALA A 117 1.30 -8.80 2.43
N GLY A 118 1.87 -9.91 2.89
CA GLY A 118 2.80 -10.76 2.13
C GLY A 118 2.33 -12.20 1.88
N ARG A 119 1.22 -12.63 2.47
CA ARG A 119 0.78 -14.04 2.40
C ARG A 119 0.30 -14.52 1.04
N ASN A 120 -0.04 -13.62 0.13
CA ASN A 120 -0.47 -13.96 -1.22
C ASN A 120 0.64 -13.78 -2.27
N THR A 121 1.86 -13.44 -1.86
CA THR A 121 2.98 -13.43 -2.80
C THR A 121 3.50 -14.87 -2.90
N PRO A 122 3.42 -15.49 -4.08
CA PRO A 122 4.00 -16.83 -4.26
C PRO A 122 5.46 -16.81 -3.88
N VAL A 123 5.88 -17.73 -3.00
CA VAL A 123 7.26 -17.84 -2.52
C VAL A 123 7.90 -19.11 -3.06
N GLY A 124 9.21 -19.12 -3.14
CA GLY A 124 9.95 -20.27 -3.63
C GLY A 124 9.66 -20.54 -5.11
N GLU A 125 9.56 -21.81 -5.49
CA GLU A 125 9.31 -22.23 -6.88
C GLU A 125 7.94 -21.79 -7.43
N LYS A 126 6.95 -21.48 -6.56
CA LYS A 126 5.63 -20.99 -6.95
C LYS A 126 5.65 -19.53 -7.42
N SER A 127 6.77 -18.82 -7.23
CA SER A 127 6.92 -17.45 -7.73
C SER A 127 7.12 -17.47 -9.25
N PRO A 128 6.34 -16.70 -10.05
CA PRO A 128 6.49 -16.63 -11.51
C PRO A 128 7.88 -16.16 -11.96
N CYS A 129 8.62 -15.48 -11.08
CA CYS A 129 9.98 -14.98 -11.33
C CYS A 129 11.07 -15.90 -10.76
N SER A 130 10.72 -17.05 -10.18
CA SER A 130 11.70 -17.98 -9.63
C SER A 130 12.43 -18.70 -10.75
N LYS A 131 13.77 -18.64 -10.74
CA LYS A 131 14.64 -19.44 -11.61
C LYS A 131 15.06 -20.75 -10.97
N LEU A 132 14.82 -20.90 -9.67
CA LEU A 132 15.19 -22.04 -8.89
C LEU A 132 13.95 -22.75 -8.37
N ASN A 133 14.06 -24.06 -8.22
CA ASN A 133 13.10 -24.91 -7.54
C ASN A 133 13.65 -25.37 -6.17
N GLU A 134 12.87 -26.10 -5.39
CA GLU A 134 13.29 -26.59 -4.08
C GLU A 134 14.45 -27.58 -4.14
N ALA A 135 14.55 -28.41 -5.21
CA ALA A 135 15.64 -29.35 -5.39
C ALA A 135 16.96 -28.61 -5.62
N ASP A 136 16.94 -27.57 -6.47
CA ASP A 136 18.12 -26.72 -6.70
C ASP A 136 18.61 -26.07 -5.38
N VAL A 137 17.69 -25.65 -4.53
CA VAL A 137 18.03 -25.01 -3.24
C VAL A 137 18.69 -26.00 -2.29
N ARG A 138 18.22 -27.27 -2.23
CA ARG A 138 18.86 -28.30 -1.41
C ARG A 138 20.25 -28.62 -1.94
N GLU A 139 20.39 -28.80 -3.24
CA GLU A 139 21.66 -29.06 -3.89
C GLU A 139 22.68 -27.94 -3.69
N ILE A 140 22.26 -26.67 -3.85
CA ILE A 140 23.09 -25.48 -3.57
C ILE A 140 23.63 -25.52 -2.14
N ARG A 141 22.79 -25.83 -1.14
CA ARG A 141 23.21 -25.92 0.26
C ARG A 141 24.19 -27.03 0.51
N GLU A 142 23.92 -28.20 -0.05
CA GLU A 142 24.77 -29.37 0.08
C GLU A 142 26.15 -29.13 -0.56
N ARG A 143 26.19 -28.63 -1.78
CA ARG A 143 27.44 -28.36 -2.50
C ARG A 143 28.21 -27.18 -1.84
N PHE A 144 27.55 -26.19 -1.29
CA PHE A 144 28.20 -25.16 -0.51
C PHE A 144 28.84 -25.71 0.78
N SER A 145 28.17 -26.64 1.47
CA SER A 145 28.71 -27.29 2.66
C SER A 145 29.90 -28.24 2.30
N ALA A 146 29.92 -28.75 1.09
CA ALA A 146 31.02 -29.54 0.54
C ALA A 146 32.19 -28.68 0.00
N GLY A 147 32.13 -27.32 0.14
CA GLY A 147 33.22 -26.41 -0.20
C GLY A 147 33.09 -25.68 -1.54
N ALA A 148 31.96 -25.82 -2.25
CA ALA A 148 31.75 -25.04 -3.47
C ALA A 148 31.65 -23.53 -3.20
N SER A 149 32.22 -22.71 -4.09
CA SER A 149 32.19 -21.28 -3.93
C SER A 149 30.81 -20.71 -4.30
N LYS A 150 30.41 -19.61 -3.62
CA LYS A 150 29.17 -18.91 -3.95
C LYS A 150 29.15 -18.36 -5.38
N ALA A 151 30.33 -17.99 -5.90
CA ALA A 151 30.48 -17.47 -7.25
C ALA A 151 30.27 -18.56 -8.30
N SER A 152 30.86 -19.78 -8.12
CA SER A 152 30.66 -20.88 -9.04
C SER A 152 29.20 -21.36 -9.08
N LEU A 153 28.58 -21.48 -7.92
CA LEU A 153 27.16 -21.83 -7.81
C LEU A 153 26.25 -20.77 -8.49
N ALA A 154 26.57 -19.48 -8.34
CA ALA A 154 25.79 -18.42 -8.97
C ALA A 154 25.83 -18.48 -10.49
N ILE A 155 26.99 -18.76 -11.07
CA ILE A 155 27.17 -18.93 -12.53
C ILE A 155 26.39 -20.14 -13.01
N GLU A 156 26.55 -21.28 -12.35
CA GLU A 156 25.93 -22.56 -12.74
C GLU A 156 24.40 -22.52 -12.73
N TYR A 157 23.82 -21.94 -11.66
CA TYR A 157 22.36 -21.83 -11.53
C TYR A 157 21.78 -20.58 -12.20
N GLY A 158 22.57 -19.76 -12.87
CA GLY A 158 22.13 -18.56 -13.60
C GLY A 158 21.50 -17.49 -12.72
N VAL A 159 22.00 -17.35 -11.47
CA VAL A 159 21.50 -16.40 -10.47
C VAL A 159 22.62 -15.48 -9.98
N VAL A 160 22.24 -14.38 -9.33
CA VAL A 160 23.25 -13.49 -8.73
C VAL A 160 23.86 -14.09 -7.47
N GLN A 161 25.14 -13.82 -7.20
CA GLN A 161 25.85 -14.35 -6.02
C GLN A 161 25.16 -14.01 -4.70
N GLN A 162 24.50 -12.84 -4.60
CA GLN A 162 23.72 -12.47 -3.43
C GLN A 162 22.55 -13.41 -3.16
N GLN A 163 21.94 -13.96 -4.21
CA GLN A 163 20.85 -14.93 -4.08
C GLN A 163 21.38 -16.25 -3.48
N ILE A 164 22.53 -16.73 -3.93
CA ILE A 164 23.21 -17.89 -3.32
C ILE A 164 23.53 -17.60 -1.84
N CYS A 165 24.05 -16.41 -1.52
CA CYS A 165 24.32 -16.01 -0.15
C CYS A 165 23.07 -16.11 0.74
N ASN A 166 21.94 -15.58 0.27
CA ASN A 166 20.66 -15.63 1.00
C ASN A 166 20.12 -17.06 1.17
N ILE A 167 20.35 -17.94 0.20
CA ILE A 167 19.94 -19.36 0.23
C ILE A 167 20.74 -20.10 1.30
N VAL A 168 22.07 -20.00 1.28
CA VAL A 168 22.95 -20.73 2.22
C VAL A 168 22.85 -20.20 3.65
N GLN A 169 22.53 -18.91 3.81
CA GLN A 169 22.26 -18.29 5.12
C GLN A 169 20.82 -18.49 5.60
N ARG A 170 19.97 -19.21 4.85
CA ARG A 170 18.54 -19.43 5.14
C ARG A 170 17.73 -18.13 5.32
N ILE A 171 18.18 -17.02 4.72
CA ILE A 171 17.44 -15.76 4.67
C ILE A 171 16.26 -15.89 3.69
N SER A 172 16.50 -16.52 2.54
CA SER A 172 15.47 -16.92 1.58
C SER A 172 15.25 -18.45 1.60
N TRP A 173 14.15 -18.90 1.02
CA TRP A 173 13.79 -20.34 0.95
C TRP A 173 13.77 -21.03 2.33
N ARG A 174 13.25 -20.35 3.34
CA ARG A 174 13.25 -20.83 4.75
C ARG A 174 12.44 -22.11 4.95
N HIS A 175 11.47 -22.35 4.08
CA HIS A 175 10.59 -23.53 4.10
C HIS A 175 11.27 -24.81 3.56
N VAL A 176 12.40 -24.67 2.86
CA VAL A 176 13.18 -25.79 2.37
C VAL A 176 14.20 -26.18 3.45
N ALA A 177 14.19 -27.46 3.83
CA ALA A 177 15.10 -28.03 4.84
C ALA A 177 16.56 -28.02 4.36
#